data_b516a60ccc3585b1f24b81e721e36c5f
#
_entry.id   b516a60ccc3585b1f24b81e721e36c5f
#
_cell.length_a   1.000
_cell.length_b   1.000
_cell.length_c   1.000
_cell.angle_alpha   90.00
_cell.angle_beta   90.00
_cell.angle_gamma   90.00
#
_symmetry.space_group_name_H-M   'P 1'
#
loop_
_entity.id
_entity.type
_entity.pdbx_description
1 polymer ?
#
loop_
_entity_poly.entity_id
_entity_poly.type
_entity_poly.pdbx_seq_one_letter_code
_entity_poly.pdbx_strand_id
1 'polypeptide(L)'
;MRKPIFSLSLAAMAMALAPSVAMAHAKVMSSTPAANATVSSAKAKSINLVFNEKLLAPTVKTDLLMTGMPGMKDHTPMKVAFGSMMGKDGKSVMLMPKKALTAGTYKVTWAAAGSDTHRMNGEFSFTVK
;
A
#
# COMPACT_ATOMS: atom_id res chain seq x y z
N MET A 1 62.72 -41.03 -17.89
CA MET A 1 62.07 -39.73 -18.09
C MET A 1 60.59 -39.85 -17.65
N ARG A 2 60.26 -39.26 -16.56
CA ARG A 2 58.86 -39.28 -16.05
C ARG A 2 58.16 -37.99 -16.50
N LYS A 3 57.08 -38.12 -17.25
CA LYS A 3 56.26 -36.99 -17.65
C LYS A 3 55.31 -36.65 -16.51
N PRO A 4 55.21 -35.39 -16.08
CA PRO A 4 54.20 -35.02 -15.11
C PRO A 4 52.82 -34.97 -15.78
N ILE A 5 51.89 -35.71 -15.24
CA ILE A 5 50.47 -35.63 -15.63
C ILE A 5 49.91 -34.42 -14.91
N PHE A 6 49.59 -33.39 -15.67
CA PHE A 6 48.84 -32.24 -15.16
C PHE A 6 47.36 -32.63 -15.05
N SER A 7 46.93 -32.91 -13.84
CA SER A 7 45.51 -33.08 -13.52
C SER A 7 44.87 -31.70 -13.51
N LEU A 8 44.10 -31.41 -14.55
CA LEU A 8 43.31 -30.20 -14.63
C LEU A 8 42.01 -30.43 -13.81
N SER A 9 42.03 -29.98 -12.58
CA SER A 9 40.83 -29.99 -11.74
C SER A 9 39.88 -28.92 -12.24
N LEU A 10 38.85 -29.35 -12.96
CA LEU A 10 37.74 -28.49 -13.35
C LEU A 10 36.83 -28.27 -12.12
N ALA A 11 37.08 -27.18 -11.40
CA ALA A 11 36.20 -26.73 -10.34
C ALA A 11 34.89 -26.23 -10.97
N ALA A 12 33.88 -27.09 -11.00
CA ALA A 12 32.53 -26.69 -11.36
C ALA A 12 31.98 -25.73 -10.27
N MET A 13 32.00 -24.45 -10.59
CA MET A 13 31.38 -23.40 -9.77
C MET A 13 29.88 -23.50 -10.00
N ALA A 14 29.20 -24.28 -9.16
CA ALA A 14 27.74 -24.31 -9.10
C ALA A 14 27.28 -22.95 -8.54
N MET A 15 26.91 -22.03 -9.42
CA MET A 15 26.14 -20.87 -9.04
C MET A 15 24.78 -21.34 -8.57
N ALA A 16 24.60 -21.39 -7.25
CA ALA A 16 23.30 -21.59 -6.66
C ALA A 16 22.44 -20.37 -7.00
N LEU A 17 21.60 -20.50 -8.02
CA LEU A 17 20.46 -19.61 -8.25
C LEU A 17 19.50 -19.84 -7.09
N ALA A 18 19.67 -19.08 -6.02
CA ALA A 18 18.67 -19.02 -4.98
C ALA A 18 17.40 -18.44 -5.62
N PRO A 19 16.25 -19.15 -5.56
CA PRO A 19 15.02 -18.55 -6.03
C PRO A 19 14.72 -17.35 -5.14
N SER A 20 14.73 -16.16 -5.75
CA SER A 20 14.22 -14.99 -5.09
C SER A 20 12.71 -15.22 -4.91
N VAL A 21 12.29 -15.43 -3.67
CA VAL A 21 10.86 -15.50 -3.34
C VAL A 21 10.32 -14.11 -3.62
N ALA A 22 9.70 -13.94 -4.77
CA ALA A 22 8.97 -12.72 -5.06
C ALA A 22 7.84 -12.64 -4.04
N MET A 23 7.94 -11.68 -3.10
CA MET A 23 6.87 -11.45 -2.14
C MET A 23 5.69 -10.82 -2.88
N ALA A 24 4.72 -11.67 -3.24
CA ALA A 24 3.53 -11.29 -3.99
C ALA A 24 2.39 -10.80 -3.09
N HIS A 25 2.68 -10.38 -1.85
CA HIS A 25 1.67 -9.81 -0.96
C HIS A 25 1.41 -8.34 -1.32
N ALA A 26 0.13 -7.99 -1.43
CA ALA A 26 -0.28 -6.62 -1.66
C ALA A 26 0.15 -5.73 -0.48
N LYS A 27 0.81 -4.61 -0.79
CA LYS A 27 1.14 -3.57 0.20
C LYS A 27 1.06 -2.20 -0.45
N VAL A 28 0.73 -1.20 0.36
CA VAL A 28 0.75 0.19 -0.09
C VAL A 28 2.19 0.66 -0.20
N MET A 29 2.56 1.13 -1.38
CA MET A 29 3.88 1.71 -1.66
C MET A 29 3.91 3.20 -1.38
N SER A 30 2.81 3.89 -1.65
CA SER A 30 2.65 5.32 -1.40
C SER A 30 1.18 5.69 -1.25
N SER A 31 0.92 6.80 -0.61
CA SER A 31 -0.41 7.38 -0.51
C SER A 31 -0.35 8.90 -0.67
N THR A 32 -1.46 9.49 -1.10
CA THR A 32 -1.64 10.94 -1.19
C THR A 32 -3.02 11.27 -0.62
N PRO A 33 -3.16 11.99 0.49
CA PRO A 33 -2.09 12.47 1.37
C PRO A 33 -1.18 11.34 1.90
N ALA A 34 0.10 11.66 2.15
CA ALA A 34 1.03 10.70 2.73
C ALA A 34 0.65 10.39 4.19
N ALA A 35 1.07 9.22 4.68
CA ALA A 35 0.89 8.85 6.08
C ALA A 35 1.48 9.92 6.99
N ASN A 36 0.71 10.33 8.00
CA ASN A 36 1.06 11.34 8.99
C ASN A 36 1.24 12.78 8.43
N ALA A 37 0.88 13.01 7.17
CA ALA A 37 0.93 14.34 6.59
C ALA A 37 -0.17 15.25 7.14
N THR A 38 0.09 16.54 7.16
CA THR A 38 -0.90 17.58 7.40
C THR A 38 -1.11 18.36 6.11
N VAL A 39 -2.33 18.39 5.62
CA VAL A 39 -2.67 19.02 4.34
C VAL A 39 -3.89 19.94 4.48
N SER A 40 -4.08 20.84 3.51
CA SER A 40 -5.31 21.62 3.41
C SER A 40 -6.46 20.74 2.87
N SER A 41 -7.70 21.14 3.14
CA SER A 41 -8.88 20.48 2.61
C SER A 41 -8.84 20.38 1.07
N ALA A 42 -8.33 21.41 0.39
CA ALA A 42 -8.20 21.41 -1.06
C ALA A 42 -7.30 20.30 -1.60
N LYS A 43 -6.30 19.88 -0.83
CA LYS A 43 -5.39 18.78 -1.18
C LYS A 43 -5.88 17.40 -0.74
N ALA A 44 -6.98 17.34 -0.02
CA ALA A 44 -7.61 16.10 0.42
C ALA A 44 -8.95 15.82 -0.29
N LYS A 45 -9.13 16.37 -1.50
CA LYS A 45 -10.32 16.09 -2.33
C LYS A 45 -10.37 14.66 -2.83
N SER A 46 -9.23 14.04 -2.96
CA SER A 46 -9.10 12.61 -3.25
C SER A 46 -7.97 12.03 -2.43
N ILE A 47 -8.12 10.76 -2.09
CA ILE A 47 -7.11 10.01 -1.35
C ILE A 47 -6.70 8.85 -2.23
N ASN A 48 -5.42 8.79 -2.60
CA ASN A 48 -4.89 7.77 -3.49
C ASN A 48 -3.99 6.81 -2.73
N LEU A 49 -4.20 5.52 -2.96
CA LEU A 49 -3.33 4.45 -2.50
C LEU A 49 -2.71 3.77 -3.71
N VAL A 50 -1.39 3.67 -3.73
CA VAL A 50 -0.65 2.97 -4.79
C VAL A 50 -0.05 1.70 -4.19
N PHE A 51 -0.36 0.57 -4.79
CA PHE A 51 0.08 -0.75 -4.36
C PHE A 51 1.25 -1.25 -5.21
N ASN A 52 1.97 -2.23 -4.68
CA ASN A 52 3.12 -2.84 -5.33
C ASN A 52 2.75 -3.76 -6.50
N GLU A 53 1.49 -4.20 -6.59
CA GLU A 53 1.03 -5.13 -7.62
C GLU A 53 -0.43 -4.92 -7.96
N LYS A 54 -0.89 -5.57 -9.01
CA LYS A 54 -2.31 -5.56 -9.40
C LYS A 54 -3.15 -6.22 -8.31
N LEU A 55 -4.26 -5.57 -7.99
CA LEU A 55 -5.22 -6.05 -7.00
C LEU A 55 -6.36 -6.81 -7.68
N LEU A 56 -6.89 -7.79 -6.97
CA LEU A 56 -8.14 -8.44 -7.33
C LEU A 56 -9.30 -7.54 -6.90
N ALA A 57 -9.94 -6.87 -7.84
CA ALA A 57 -10.94 -5.84 -7.58
C ALA A 57 -12.03 -6.27 -6.58
N PRO A 58 -12.62 -7.50 -6.65
CA PRO A 58 -13.64 -7.90 -5.70
C PRO A 58 -13.17 -8.02 -4.24
N THR A 59 -11.85 -8.08 -4.02
CA THR A 59 -11.28 -8.20 -2.67
C THR A 59 -11.02 -6.84 -2.01
N VAL A 60 -11.04 -5.76 -2.78
CA VAL A 60 -10.69 -4.43 -2.29
C VAL A 60 -11.78 -3.89 -1.37
N LYS A 61 -11.40 -3.58 -0.15
CA LYS A 61 -12.23 -2.93 0.86
C LYS A 61 -11.50 -1.72 1.39
N THR A 62 -12.18 -0.59 1.47
CA THR A 62 -11.63 0.65 2.02
C THR A 62 -12.64 1.31 2.93
N ASP A 63 -12.16 2.01 3.95
CA ASP A 63 -12.97 2.86 4.82
C ASP A 63 -12.22 4.16 5.10
N LEU A 64 -12.98 5.22 5.33
CA LEU A 64 -12.48 6.51 5.73
C LEU A 64 -13.17 6.93 7.02
N LEU A 65 -12.38 7.18 8.05
CA LEU A 65 -12.87 7.50 9.38
C LEU A 65 -12.29 8.83 9.84
N MET A 66 -13.10 9.66 10.48
CA MET A 66 -12.62 10.82 11.22
C MET A 66 -12.36 10.38 12.66
N THR A 67 -11.12 10.50 13.12
CA THR A 67 -10.69 10.02 14.44
C THR A 67 -10.44 11.14 15.44
N GLY A 68 -10.32 12.38 14.98
CA GLY A 68 -10.12 13.54 15.82
C GLY A 68 -10.53 14.82 15.12
N MET A 69 -10.77 15.87 15.90
CA MET A 69 -11.07 17.22 15.41
C MET A 69 -10.38 18.25 16.30
N PRO A 70 -10.24 19.52 15.87
CA PRO A 70 -9.65 20.56 16.71
C PRO A 70 -10.34 20.63 18.07
N GLY A 71 -9.55 20.57 19.15
CA GLY A 71 -10.05 20.54 20.52
C GLY A 71 -10.53 19.18 21.05
N MET A 72 -10.56 18.16 20.20
CA MET A 72 -10.96 16.79 20.56
C MET A 72 -10.14 15.78 19.76
N LYS A 73 -8.92 15.48 20.21
CA LYS A 73 -7.94 14.70 19.45
C LYS A 73 -8.35 13.24 19.22
N ASP A 74 -8.95 12.61 20.20
CA ASP A 74 -9.27 11.18 20.15
C ASP A 74 -10.74 10.96 20.49
N HIS A 75 -11.63 11.24 19.54
CA HIS A 75 -13.03 10.90 19.70
C HIS A 75 -13.35 9.53 19.07
N THR A 76 -14.51 9.00 19.38
CA THR A 76 -15.02 7.78 18.73
C THR A 76 -14.98 7.96 17.22
N PRO A 77 -14.34 7.04 16.46
CA PRO A 77 -14.24 7.15 15.02
C PRO A 77 -15.60 7.31 14.34
N MET A 78 -15.71 8.28 13.45
CA MET A 78 -16.92 8.54 12.67
C MET A 78 -16.69 8.22 11.21
N LYS A 79 -17.57 7.46 10.60
CA LYS A 79 -17.51 7.14 9.18
C LYS A 79 -17.71 8.39 8.34
N VAL A 80 -16.84 8.54 7.32
CA VAL A 80 -16.93 9.59 6.31
C VAL A 80 -17.41 8.98 5.01
N ALA A 81 -18.46 9.55 4.44
CA ALA A 81 -18.99 9.06 3.16
C ALA A 81 -18.02 9.37 2.01
N PHE A 82 -17.75 8.39 1.18
CA PHE A 82 -16.87 8.52 0.01
C PHE A 82 -17.31 7.59 -1.11
N GLY A 83 -16.89 7.92 -2.33
CA GLY A 83 -16.88 6.98 -3.45
C GLY A 83 -15.48 6.44 -3.65
N SER A 84 -15.34 5.28 -4.26
CA SER A 84 -14.04 4.71 -4.56
C SER A 84 -14.00 4.18 -5.99
N MET A 85 -12.79 4.21 -6.58
CA MET A 85 -12.53 3.64 -7.89
C MET A 85 -11.12 3.09 -7.94
N MET A 86 -10.92 2.07 -8.79
CA MET A 86 -9.60 1.56 -9.07
C MET A 86 -9.00 2.29 -10.27
N GLY A 87 -7.68 2.49 -10.23
CA GLY A 87 -6.94 2.99 -11.38
C GLY A 87 -6.93 1.99 -12.53
N LYS A 88 -6.68 2.47 -13.74
CA LYS A 88 -6.63 1.64 -14.97
C LYS A 88 -5.53 0.58 -14.93
N ASP A 89 -4.46 0.83 -14.19
CA ASP A 89 -3.36 -0.12 -14.01
C ASP A 89 -3.70 -1.27 -13.03
N GLY A 90 -4.81 -1.18 -12.32
CA GLY A 90 -5.22 -2.14 -11.29
C GLY A 90 -4.37 -2.10 -10.03
N LYS A 91 -3.44 -1.15 -9.91
CA LYS A 91 -2.49 -1.02 -8.79
C LYS A 91 -2.81 0.13 -7.85
N SER A 92 -3.80 0.93 -8.16
CA SER A 92 -4.18 2.09 -7.36
C SER A 92 -5.66 2.07 -7.00
N VAL A 93 -5.96 2.65 -5.86
CA VAL A 93 -7.32 2.84 -5.37
C VAL A 93 -7.46 4.30 -4.98
N MET A 94 -8.50 4.95 -5.48
CA MET A 94 -8.81 6.34 -5.17
C MET A 94 -10.09 6.39 -4.33
N LEU A 95 -10.04 7.08 -3.21
CA LEU A 95 -11.20 7.43 -2.40
C LEU A 95 -11.54 8.90 -2.63
N MET A 96 -12.81 9.18 -2.90
CA MET A 96 -13.31 10.53 -3.13
C MET A 96 -14.35 10.87 -2.07
N PRO A 97 -14.01 11.65 -1.03
CA PRO A 97 -14.99 12.11 -0.06
C PRO A 97 -16.15 12.82 -0.75
N LYS A 98 -17.38 12.52 -0.35
CA LYS A 98 -18.58 13.13 -0.94
C LYS A 98 -18.76 14.59 -0.57
N LYS A 99 -18.13 15.01 0.52
CA LYS A 99 -18.06 16.41 0.96
C LYS A 99 -16.62 16.76 1.29
N ALA A 100 -16.28 18.05 1.18
CA ALA A 100 -14.96 18.55 1.58
C ALA A 100 -14.67 18.13 3.02
N LEU A 101 -13.46 17.60 3.25
CA LEU A 101 -13.04 17.20 4.59
C LEU A 101 -12.80 18.45 5.45
N THR A 102 -13.39 18.47 6.62
CA THR A 102 -13.16 19.52 7.61
C THR A 102 -11.87 19.29 8.37
N ALA A 103 -11.38 20.31 9.07
CA ALA A 103 -10.20 20.19 9.91
C ALA A 103 -10.34 19.04 10.89
N GLY A 104 -9.33 18.19 10.98
CA GLY A 104 -9.34 17.03 11.86
C GLY A 104 -8.36 15.95 11.40
N THR A 105 -8.32 14.86 12.13
CA THR A 105 -7.51 13.69 11.82
C THR A 105 -8.37 12.60 11.20
N TYR A 106 -7.88 12.02 10.13
CA TYR A 106 -8.58 10.99 9.36
C TYR A 106 -7.73 9.73 9.28
N LYS A 107 -8.40 8.58 9.32
CA LYS A 107 -7.79 7.27 9.15
C LYS A 107 -8.39 6.59 7.93
N VAL A 108 -7.51 6.09 7.07
CA VAL A 108 -7.87 5.21 5.96
C VAL A 108 -7.53 3.79 6.35
N THR A 109 -8.48 2.90 6.26
CA THR A 109 -8.25 1.46 6.38
C THR A 109 -8.47 0.80 5.04
N TRP A 110 -7.72 -0.24 4.76
CA TRP A 110 -7.85 -0.99 3.53
C TRP A 110 -7.62 -2.47 3.75
N ALA A 111 -8.23 -3.28 2.90
CA ALA A 111 -7.94 -4.69 2.75
C ALA A 111 -8.01 -5.03 1.26
N ALA A 112 -7.09 -5.84 0.78
CA ALA A 112 -7.04 -6.25 -0.61
C ALA A 112 -6.19 -7.51 -0.77
N ALA A 113 -6.43 -8.26 -1.85
CA ALA A 113 -5.58 -9.35 -2.26
C ALA A 113 -4.95 -9.05 -3.62
N GLY A 114 -3.71 -9.45 -3.80
CA GLY A 114 -3.02 -9.44 -5.09
C GLY A 114 -3.16 -10.78 -5.83
N SER A 115 -2.27 -11.03 -6.78
CA SER A 115 -2.29 -12.23 -7.62
C SER A 115 -2.11 -13.54 -6.84
N ASP A 116 -1.48 -13.49 -5.67
CA ASP A 116 -1.31 -14.66 -4.77
C ASP A 116 -2.58 -15.01 -4.00
N THR A 117 -3.65 -14.23 -4.14
CA THR A 117 -4.95 -14.38 -3.44
C THR A 117 -4.91 -14.20 -1.92
N HIS A 118 -3.76 -13.94 -1.32
CA HIS A 118 -3.65 -13.66 0.11
C HIS A 118 -4.17 -12.26 0.42
N ARG A 119 -5.12 -12.20 1.35
CA ARG A 119 -5.70 -10.93 1.78
C ARG A 119 -4.78 -10.24 2.77
N MET A 120 -4.39 -9.02 2.43
CA MET A 120 -3.62 -8.13 3.27
C MET A 120 -4.50 -6.96 3.72
N ASN A 121 -4.13 -6.34 4.81
CA ASN A 121 -4.79 -5.14 5.30
C ASN A 121 -3.78 -4.16 5.88
N GLY A 122 -4.20 -2.92 6.01
CA GLY A 122 -3.39 -1.88 6.62
C GLY A 122 -4.21 -0.63 6.89
N GLU A 123 -3.56 0.34 7.48
CA GLU A 123 -4.14 1.64 7.75
C GLU A 123 -3.08 2.73 7.77
N PHE A 124 -3.51 3.95 7.52
CA PHE A 124 -2.69 5.15 7.75
C PHE A 124 -3.59 6.33 8.10
N SER A 125 -3.00 7.34 8.71
CA SER A 125 -3.71 8.55 9.10
C SER A 125 -3.07 9.78 8.48
N PHE A 126 -3.86 10.83 8.29
CA PHE A 126 -3.42 12.15 7.89
C PHE A 126 -4.29 13.21 8.58
N THR A 127 -3.83 14.43 8.59
CA THR A 127 -4.52 15.54 9.23
C THR A 127 -4.89 16.61 8.19
N VAL A 128 -6.10 17.14 8.30
CA VAL A 128 -6.58 18.28 7.54
C VAL A 128 -6.61 19.52 8.46
N LYS A 129 -6.02 20.61 7.99
CA LYS A 129 -6.00 21.90 8.70
C LYS A 129 -6.84 22.94 7.99
#